data_d5a05027cc1952d11e03ac766005e51f
#
_entry.id   d5a05027cc1952d11e03ac766005e51f
#
_cell.length_a   1.000
_cell.length_b   1.000
_cell.length_c   1.000
_cell.angle_alpha   90.00
_cell.angle_beta   90.00
_cell.angle_gamma   90.00
#
_symmetry.space_group_name_H-M   'P 1'
#
loop_
_entity.id
_entity.type
_entity.pdbx_description
1 polymer ?
#
loop_
_entity_poly.entity_id
_entity_poly.type
_entity_poly.pdbx_seq_one_letter_code
_entity_poly.pdbx_strand_id
1 'polypeptide(L)'
;MKKTVLLFFVVLSLLCASVIGVSAAPARFRWYCVHVKDHKQPSVGAELAFVEELGGYYIDRHHTEANADDKVIYLTFDAGYENGNIEKTLDVLREENVPAAFFILQNLVLKNTDLVKRMVNEGHTVCNHTARHKDMSTFSNEAFLEELHTIEALYREHTGFAMSKYYRPPEGTFSRENLVCANENGYKTIFWSFAYPDWDNNKQMDTEKAKQIILENIHNGEVMLLHPTSSTNAAILKEIIQTLKTEGYRFGTLDELTGAEFQ
;
A
#
# COMPACT_ATOMS: atom_id res chain seq x y z
N MET A 1 10.95 1.69 -91.75
CA MET A 1 11.48 2.39 -90.59
C MET A 1 10.49 2.13 -89.40
N LYS A 2 10.87 1.17 -88.50
CA LYS A 2 10.03 0.84 -87.32
C LYS A 2 10.58 1.59 -86.08
N LYS A 3 9.77 2.45 -85.50
CA LYS A 3 10.13 3.15 -84.27
C LYS A 3 9.72 2.30 -83.07
N THR A 4 10.72 1.82 -82.30
CA THR A 4 10.55 1.09 -81.10
C THR A 4 10.34 2.11 -79.95
N VAL A 5 9.21 2.06 -79.29
CA VAL A 5 8.94 2.87 -78.10
C VAL A 5 9.35 2.06 -76.89
N LEU A 6 10.33 2.54 -76.12
CA LEU A 6 10.82 1.91 -74.89
C LEU A 6 9.99 2.47 -73.72
N LEU A 7 9.19 1.61 -73.13
CA LEU A 7 8.34 1.94 -71.94
C LEU A 7 9.17 1.74 -70.66
N PHE A 8 9.52 2.83 -69.95
CA PHE A 8 10.16 2.76 -68.64
C PHE A 8 9.08 2.58 -67.56
N PHE A 9 9.05 1.41 -66.92
CA PHE A 9 8.31 1.19 -65.70
C PHE A 9 9.14 1.69 -64.50
N VAL A 10 8.72 2.79 -63.89
CA VAL A 10 9.25 3.22 -62.59
C VAL A 10 8.45 2.48 -61.51
N VAL A 11 9.09 1.51 -60.90
CA VAL A 11 8.54 0.84 -59.73
C VAL A 11 8.87 1.71 -58.51
N LEU A 12 7.89 2.43 -57.99
CA LEU A 12 7.99 3.20 -56.77
C LEU A 12 7.73 2.25 -55.59
N SER A 13 8.78 1.72 -54.99
CA SER A 13 8.71 0.92 -53.75
C SER A 13 8.48 1.88 -52.55
N LEU A 14 7.25 1.96 -52.07
CA LEU A 14 6.94 2.56 -50.77
C LEU A 14 7.54 1.67 -49.69
N LEU A 15 8.66 2.05 -49.11
CA LEU A 15 9.14 1.54 -47.84
C LEU A 15 8.21 2.14 -46.73
N CYS A 16 7.23 1.37 -46.27
CA CYS A 16 6.58 1.62 -44.99
C CYS A 16 7.61 1.34 -43.89
N ALA A 17 8.33 2.37 -43.45
CA ALA A 17 9.07 2.29 -42.22
C ALA A 17 8.06 2.27 -41.06
N SER A 18 7.77 1.07 -40.55
CA SER A 18 7.10 0.93 -39.27
C SER A 18 8.04 1.49 -38.20
N VAL A 19 7.74 2.68 -37.73
CA VAL A 19 8.37 3.24 -36.54
C VAL A 19 7.92 2.35 -35.37
N ILE A 20 8.75 1.37 -35.02
CA ILE A 20 8.60 0.65 -33.74
C ILE A 20 8.93 1.70 -32.68
N GLY A 21 7.91 2.32 -32.11
CA GLY A 21 8.05 3.16 -30.96
C GLY A 21 8.65 2.31 -29.84
N VAL A 22 9.93 2.50 -29.58
CA VAL A 22 10.55 1.97 -28.34
C VAL A 22 9.95 2.79 -27.24
N SER A 23 8.88 2.28 -26.61
CA SER A 23 8.40 2.84 -25.33
C SER A 23 9.52 2.66 -24.32
N ALA A 24 10.02 3.77 -23.77
CA ALA A 24 10.92 3.69 -22.63
C ALA A 24 10.22 2.93 -21.49
N ALA A 25 10.96 2.08 -20.79
CA ALA A 25 10.41 1.41 -19.61
C ALA A 25 9.86 2.47 -18.62
N PRO A 26 8.74 2.18 -17.95
CA PRO A 26 8.18 3.10 -16.96
C PRO A 26 9.24 3.52 -15.92
N ALA A 27 9.21 4.78 -15.50
CA ALA A 27 10.09 5.22 -14.44
C ALA A 27 9.69 4.55 -13.13
N ARG A 28 10.65 3.87 -12.50
CA ARG A 28 10.48 3.18 -11.22
C ARG A 28 10.68 4.15 -10.07
N PHE A 29 9.71 4.25 -9.19
CA PHE A 29 9.79 5.01 -7.95
C PHE A 29 9.80 4.07 -6.75
N ARG A 30 10.37 4.53 -5.64
CA ARG A 30 10.32 3.86 -4.36
C ARG A 30 9.82 4.86 -3.32
N TRP A 31 8.78 4.47 -2.61
CA TRP A 31 8.16 5.31 -1.60
C TRP A 31 9.05 5.47 -0.36
N TYR A 32 9.14 6.67 0.13
CA TYR A 32 9.70 6.99 1.44
C TYR A 32 9.16 8.32 1.96
N CYS A 33 9.16 8.50 3.28
CA CYS A 33 8.94 9.78 3.94
C CYS A 33 10.18 10.17 4.75
N VAL A 34 10.42 11.46 4.83
CA VAL A 34 11.48 12.02 5.69
C VAL A 34 10.83 12.39 7.02
N HIS A 35 11.17 11.68 8.07
CA HIS A 35 10.66 11.95 9.40
C HIS A 35 11.07 13.35 9.86
N VAL A 36 10.15 14.06 10.50
CA VAL A 36 10.37 15.40 11.08
C VAL A 36 10.16 15.36 12.57
N LYS A 37 10.88 16.21 13.29
CA LYS A 37 10.74 16.34 14.74
C LYS A 37 9.46 17.10 15.14
N ASP A 38 9.19 17.10 16.43
CA ASP A 38 8.11 17.89 17.06
C ASP A 38 6.70 17.48 16.60
N HIS A 39 6.50 16.17 16.33
CA HIS A 39 5.22 15.58 15.94
C HIS A 39 4.56 16.25 14.72
N LYS A 40 5.39 16.81 13.84
CA LYS A 40 4.93 17.42 12.59
C LYS A 40 4.80 16.37 11.50
N GLN A 41 3.85 16.59 10.62
CA GLN A 41 3.66 15.74 9.46
C GLN A 41 4.91 15.74 8.58
N PRO A 42 5.41 14.56 8.15
CA PRO A 42 6.50 14.46 7.21
C PRO A 42 6.07 14.92 5.81
N SER A 43 7.03 15.29 5.01
CA SER A 43 6.86 15.56 3.59
C SER A 43 7.58 14.51 2.76
N VAL A 44 7.22 14.43 1.49
CA VAL A 44 7.92 13.62 0.50
C VAL A 44 8.85 14.47 -0.36
N GLY A 45 9.83 13.83 -0.99
CA GLY A 45 10.66 14.50 -1.99
C GLY A 45 9.86 15.03 -3.17
N ALA A 46 10.35 16.08 -3.83
CA ALA A 46 9.68 16.68 -4.98
C ALA A 46 9.39 15.67 -6.11
N GLU A 47 10.22 14.63 -6.25
CA GLU A 47 10.05 13.54 -7.20
C GLU A 47 8.84 12.64 -6.92
N LEU A 48 8.27 12.67 -5.70
CA LEU A 48 7.10 11.92 -5.27
C LEU A 48 5.86 12.80 -5.06
N ALA A 49 5.95 14.12 -5.23
CA ALA A 49 4.83 15.06 -4.99
C ALA A 49 3.59 14.74 -5.83
N PHE A 50 3.76 14.11 -6.99
CA PHE A 50 2.65 13.72 -7.87
C PHE A 50 1.77 12.60 -7.32
N VAL A 51 2.18 11.90 -6.26
CA VAL A 51 1.49 10.70 -5.77
C VAL A 51 0.07 11.04 -5.30
N GLU A 52 -0.11 12.13 -4.55
CA GLU A 52 -1.43 12.57 -4.09
C GLU A 52 -2.34 12.97 -5.27
N GLU A 53 -1.79 13.62 -6.29
CA GLU A 53 -2.52 14.01 -7.50
C GLU A 53 -3.03 12.80 -8.30
N LEU A 54 -2.33 11.66 -8.22
CA LEU A 54 -2.68 10.41 -8.90
C LEU A 54 -3.44 9.41 -8.01
N GLY A 55 -4.03 9.87 -6.91
CA GLY A 55 -4.88 9.04 -6.04
C GLY A 55 -4.10 8.17 -5.05
N GLY A 56 -2.87 8.57 -4.70
CA GLY A 56 -2.10 7.96 -3.61
C GLY A 56 -2.32 8.70 -2.29
N TYR A 57 -2.46 7.95 -1.21
CA TYR A 57 -2.68 8.45 0.14
C TYR A 57 -1.56 7.97 1.05
N TYR A 58 -1.00 8.84 1.87
CA TYR A 58 0.03 8.46 2.83
C TYR A 58 -0.06 9.21 4.15
N ILE A 59 -0.91 10.23 4.22
CA ILE A 59 -1.09 11.11 5.35
C ILE A 59 -2.45 11.78 5.27
N ASP A 60 -3.06 12.09 6.39
CA ASP A 60 -4.30 12.84 6.42
C ASP A 60 -4.01 14.35 6.44
N ARG A 61 -4.47 15.06 5.41
CA ARG A 61 -4.30 16.49 5.24
C ARG A 61 -5.34 17.34 6.01
N HIS A 62 -6.35 16.71 6.58
CA HIS A 62 -7.36 17.38 7.41
C HIS A 62 -6.93 17.43 8.88
N HIS A 63 -6.06 16.53 9.31
CA HIS A 63 -5.56 16.42 10.69
C HIS A 63 -4.07 16.74 10.73
N THR A 64 -3.68 18.01 10.63
CA THR A 64 -2.29 18.45 10.46
C THR A 64 -1.63 18.98 11.74
N GLU A 65 -2.42 19.50 12.68
CA GLU A 65 -1.89 20.19 13.85
C GLU A 65 -1.53 19.20 14.96
N ALA A 66 -0.31 19.31 15.49
CA ALA A 66 0.19 18.43 16.55
C ALA A 66 -0.59 18.55 17.87
N ASN A 67 -1.15 19.72 18.14
CA ASN A 67 -1.88 20.02 19.38
C ASN A 67 -3.40 20.18 19.16
N ALA A 68 -3.94 19.60 18.08
CA ALA A 68 -5.38 19.60 17.85
C ALA A 68 -6.12 18.79 18.92
N ASP A 69 -7.39 19.15 19.15
CA ASP A 69 -8.28 18.36 20.03
C ASP A 69 -8.63 17.00 19.40
N ASP A 70 -8.66 16.94 18.06
CA ASP A 70 -8.86 15.68 17.31
C ASP A 70 -7.55 15.25 16.67
N LYS A 71 -6.95 14.18 17.24
CA LYS A 71 -5.73 13.54 16.74
C LYS A 71 -6.04 12.14 16.30
N VAL A 72 -5.67 11.80 15.04
CA VAL A 72 -5.98 10.50 14.45
C VAL A 72 -4.74 9.78 13.91
N ILE A 73 -4.73 8.48 14.05
CA ILE A 73 -3.73 7.56 13.47
C ILE A 73 -4.48 6.50 12.67
N TYR A 74 -3.97 6.18 11.51
CA TYR A 74 -4.45 5.09 10.65
C TYR A 74 -3.46 3.93 10.74
N LEU A 75 -3.79 2.95 11.57
CA LEU A 75 -2.92 1.80 11.84
C LEU A 75 -3.04 0.79 10.71
N THR A 76 -1.92 0.48 10.06
CA THR A 76 -1.89 -0.42 8.91
C THR A 76 -0.80 -1.48 9.04
N PHE A 77 -1.08 -2.67 8.53
CA PHE A 77 -0.19 -3.82 8.57
C PHE A 77 -0.01 -4.46 7.20
N ASP A 78 1.23 -4.79 6.82
CA ASP A 78 1.53 -5.62 5.66
C ASP A 78 1.75 -7.07 6.11
N ALA A 79 0.90 -8.00 5.64
CA ALA A 79 0.81 -9.36 6.16
C ALA A 79 0.82 -10.42 5.05
N GLY A 80 1.94 -11.11 4.86
CA GLY A 80 2.09 -12.15 3.84
C GLY A 80 1.93 -13.59 4.35
N TYR A 81 2.16 -13.82 5.63
CA TYR A 81 2.11 -15.14 6.27
C TYR A 81 1.94 -15.00 7.78
N GLU A 82 1.52 -16.09 8.44
CA GLU A 82 1.39 -16.18 9.90
C GLU A 82 2.63 -16.90 10.50
N ASN A 83 3.10 -16.39 11.63
CA ASN A 83 4.18 -16.99 12.44
C ASN A 83 3.87 -17.00 13.94
N GLY A 84 2.60 -16.88 14.32
CA GLY A 84 2.11 -16.81 15.71
C GLY A 84 2.00 -15.37 16.24
N ASN A 85 2.27 -14.35 15.46
CA ASN A 85 2.23 -12.95 15.88
C ASN A 85 1.03 -12.16 15.31
N ILE A 86 0.49 -12.53 14.15
CA ILE A 86 -0.73 -11.89 13.63
C ILE A 86 -1.91 -12.16 14.58
N GLU A 87 -2.03 -13.39 15.09
CA GLU A 87 -3.07 -13.73 16.04
C GLU A 87 -2.98 -12.87 17.32
N LYS A 88 -1.78 -12.68 17.87
CA LYS A 88 -1.54 -11.80 19.02
C LYS A 88 -1.87 -10.33 18.71
N THR A 89 -1.51 -9.88 17.52
CA THR A 89 -1.86 -8.53 17.03
C THR A 89 -3.37 -8.32 17.03
N LEU A 90 -4.13 -9.27 16.48
CA LEU A 90 -5.60 -9.21 16.48
C LEU A 90 -6.19 -9.25 17.90
N ASP A 91 -5.62 -10.06 18.80
CA ASP A 91 -6.05 -10.09 20.20
C ASP A 91 -5.91 -8.72 20.85
N VAL A 92 -4.77 -8.05 20.68
CA VAL A 92 -4.54 -6.69 21.19
C VAL A 92 -5.50 -5.68 20.59
N LEU A 93 -5.68 -5.69 19.26
CA LEU A 93 -6.58 -4.75 18.58
C LEU A 93 -8.02 -4.90 19.07
N ARG A 94 -8.49 -6.13 19.28
CA ARG A 94 -9.80 -6.43 19.83
C ARG A 94 -9.92 -5.95 21.28
N GLU A 95 -8.94 -6.26 22.14
CA GLU A 95 -8.92 -5.83 23.53
C GLU A 95 -8.95 -4.31 23.67
N GLU A 96 -8.20 -3.63 22.82
CA GLU A 96 -8.10 -2.18 22.82
C GLU A 96 -9.22 -1.50 22.01
N ASN A 97 -10.08 -2.26 21.31
CA ASN A 97 -11.12 -1.75 20.42
C ASN A 97 -10.57 -0.75 19.38
N VAL A 98 -9.54 -1.16 18.64
CA VAL A 98 -8.85 -0.35 17.65
C VAL A 98 -9.05 -0.94 16.25
N PRO A 99 -9.60 -0.18 15.29
CA PRO A 99 -9.65 -0.60 13.89
C PRO A 99 -8.24 -0.56 13.28
N ALA A 100 -8.00 -1.45 12.31
CA ALA A 100 -6.76 -1.45 11.54
C ALA A 100 -7.02 -1.91 10.10
N ALA A 101 -6.07 -1.64 9.20
CA ALA A 101 -6.11 -2.15 7.84
C ALA A 101 -4.97 -3.16 7.62
N PHE A 102 -5.30 -4.30 7.04
CA PHE A 102 -4.35 -5.37 6.75
C PHE A 102 -4.19 -5.53 5.24
N PHE A 103 -3.05 -5.17 4.70
CA PHE A 103 -2.65 -5.41 3.32
C PHE A 103 -2.08 -6.81 3.21
N ILE A 104 -2.84 -7.74 2.62
CA ILE A 104 -2.51 -9.15 2.65
C ILE A 104 -2.10 -9.72 1.30
N LEU A 105 -1.31 -10.80 1.33
CA LEU A 105 -0.93 -11.60 0.16
C LEU A 105 -1.83 -12.84 0.04
N GLN A 106 -1.87 -13.41 -1.18
CA GLN A 106 -2.61 -14.66 -1.41
C GLN A 106 -2.18 -15.82 -0.49
N ASN A 107 -0.90 -15.87 -0.10
CA ASN A 107 -0.40 -16.94 0.78
C ASN A 107 -1.09 -16.94 2.15
N LEU A 108 -1.37 -15.76 2.70
CA LEU A 108 -2.11 -15.66 3.96
C LEU A 108 -3.56 -16.12 3.79
N VAL A 109 -4.22 -15.73 2.68
CA VAL A 109 -5.58 -16.18 2.36
C VAL A 109 -5.66 -17.72 2.29
N LEU A 110 -4.74 -18.33 1.56
CA LEU A 110 -4.76 -19.77 1.30
C LEU A 110 -4.39 -20.63 2.51
N LYS A 111 -3.49 -20.16 3.36
CA LYS A 111 -2.97 -20.96 4.48
C LYS A 111 -3.62 -20.64 5.83
N ASN A 112 -4.19 -19.45 5.97
CA ASN A 112 -4.70 -18.95 7.23
C ASN A 112 -6.08 -18.29 7.06
N THR A 113 -6.96 -18.92 6.27
CA THR A 113 -8.29 -18.39 5.92
C THR A 113 -9.09 -17.96 7.15
N ASP A 114 -9.06 -18.74 8.23
CA ASP A 114 -9.82 -18.43 9.45
C ASP A 114 -9.30 -17.15 10.13
N LEU A 115 -7.99 -16.94 10.10
CA LEU A 115 -7.38 -15.71 10.61
C LEU A 115 -7.78 -14.49 9.77
N VAL A 116 -7.83 -14.66 8.44
CA VAL A 116 -8.30 -13.61 7.52
C VAL A 116 -9.79 -13.31 7.74
N LYS A 117 -10.63 -14.32 7.96
CA LYS A 117 -12.03 -14.13 8.36
C LYS A 117 -12.16 -13.41 9.71
N ARG A 118 -11.27 -13.74 10.66
CA ARG A 118 -11.22 -13.07 11.95
C ARG A 118 -10.97 -11.56 11.78
N MET A 119 -10.04 -11.14 10.90
CA MET A 119 -9.78 -9.73 10.62
C MET A 119 -11.07 -8.98 10.26
N VAL A 120 -11.87 -9.54 9.33
CA VAL A 120 -13.13 -8.91 8.90
C VAL A 120 -14.16 -8.89 10.03
N ASN A 121 -14.34 -10.02 10.73
CA ASN A 121 -15.35 -10.15 11.77
C ASN A 121 -15.07 -9.29 13.00
N GLU A 122 -13.81 -8.91 13.23
CA GLU A 122 -13.38 -8.01 14.29
C GLU A 122 -13.36 -6.52 13.85
N GLY A 123 -13.85 -6.22 12.63
CA GLY A 123 -14.01 -4.84 12.15
C GLY A 123 -12.79 -4.23 11.49
N HIS A 124 -11.81 -5.04 11.11
CA HIS A 124 -10.63 -4.57 10.38
C HIS A 124 -10.87 -4.56 8.87
N THR A 125 -10.21 -3.64 8.16
CA THR A 125 -10.26 -3.58 6.70
C THR A 125 -9.21 -4.50 6.10
N VAL A 126 -9.62 -5.47 5.26
CA VAL A 126 -8.70 -6.33 4.53
C VAL A 126 -8.46 -5.76 3.14
N CYS A 127 -7.19 -5.49 2.83
CA CYS A 127 -6.71 -4.72 1.69
C CYS A 127 -5.80 -5.56 0.79
N ASN A 128 -5.63 -5.11 -0.45
CA ASN A 128 -4.86 -5.78 -1.48
C ASN A 128 -3.37 -5.41 -1.41
N HIS A 129 -2.49 -6.41 -1.19
CA HIS A 129 -1.03 -6.26 -1.27
C HIS A 129 -0.43 -7.05 -2.42
N THR A 130 -1.19 -7.29 -3.49
CA THR A 130 -0.94 -8.17 -4.63
C THR A 130 -1.03 -9.67 -4.29
N ALA A 131 -1.08 -10.50 -5.32
CA ALA A 131 -1.10 -11.94 -5.10
C ALA A 131 0.26 -12.46 -4.60
N ARG A 132 1.36 -12.02 -5.19
CA ARG A 132 2.68 -12.66 -5.07
C ARG A 132 3.80 -11.74 -4.59
N HIS A 133 3.51 -10.54 -4.14
CA HIS A 133 4.49 -9.56 -3.66
C HIS A 133 5.60 -9.24 -4.68
N LYS A 134 5.25 -9.10 -5.93
CA LYS A 134 6.20 -8.74 -6.99
C LYS A 134 6.35 -7.22 -7.11
N ASP A 135 7.52 -6.80 -7.59
CA ASP A 135 7.70 -5.43 -8.06
C ASP A 135 6.84 -5.19 -9.31
N MET A 136 5.79 -4.42 -9.12
CA MET A 136 4.78 -4.16 -10.15
C MET A 136 5.15 -3.02 -11.09
N SER A 137 6.21 -2.25 -10.78
CA SER A 137 6.55 -1.01 -11.48
C SER A 137 6.88 -1.17 -12.97
N THR A 138 7.21 -2.39 -13.39
CA THR A 138 7.54 -2.73 -14.79
C THR A 138 6.45 -3.54 -15.48
N PHE A 139 5.32 -3.81 -14.82
CA PHE A 139 4.24 -4.60 -15.38
C PHE A 139 3.41 -3.76 -16.36
N SER A 140 2.85 -4.43 -17.38
CA SER A 140 1.76 -3.82 -18.16
C SER A 140 0.52 -3.65 -17.29
N ASN A 141 -0.41 -2.77 -17.69
CA ASN A 141 -1.66 -2.57 -16.95
C ASN A 141 -2.44 -3.87 -16.78
N GLU A 142 -2.46 -4.73 -17.81
CA GLU A 142 -3.15 -6.03 -17.74
C GLU A 142 -2.51 -6.95 -16.69
N ALA A 143 -1.18 -7.08 -16.70
CA ALA A 143 -0.45 -7.90 -15.74
C ALA A 143 -0.54 -7.33 -14.31
N PHE A 144 -0.56 -6.01 -14.16
CA PHE A 144 -0.80 -5.34 -12.89
C PHE A 144 -2.18 -5.67 -12.34
N LEU A 145 -3.23 -5.50 -13.13
CA LEU A 145 -4.60 -5.81 -12.71
C LEU A 145 -4.80 -7.31 -12.44
N GLU A 146 -4.13 -8.19 -13.19
CA GLU A 146 -4.18 -9.64 -12.96
C GLU A 146 -3.67 -9.99 -11.54
N GLU A 147 -2.59 -9.37 -11.07
CA GLU A 147 -2.09 -9.58 -9.69
C GLU A 147 -3.11 -9.12 -8.64
N LEU A 148 -3.79 -8.00 -8.86
CA LEU A 148 -4.80 -7.51 -7.94
C LEU A 148 -6.07 -8.36 -7.96
N HIS A 149 -6.56 -8.70 -9.12
CA HIS A 149 -7.79 -9.50 -9.27
C HIS A 149 -7.58 -10.96 -8.83
N THR A 150 -6.37 -11.51 -8.97
CA THR A 150 -6.07 -12.86 -8.51
C THR A 150 -6.30 -13.00 -7.01
N ILE A 151 -5.75 -12.09 -6.20
CA ILE A 151 -5.97 -12.18 -4.75
C ILE A 151 -7.41 -11.86 -4.37
N GLU A 152 -8.08 -10.93 -5.03
CA GLU A 152 -9.50 -10.63 -4.77
C GLU A 152 -10.41 -11.85 -5.04
N ALA A 153 -10.15 -12.58 -6.12
CA ALA A 153 -10.88 -13.79 -6.44
C ALA A 153 -10.67 -14.88 -5.38
N LEU A 154 -9.41 -15.14 -5.02
CA LEU A 154 -9.06 -16.10 -3.96
C LEU A 154 -9.65 -15.69 -2.60
N TYR A 155 -9.56 -14.42 -2.25
CA TYR A 155 -10.13 -13.91 -1.01
C TYR A 155 -11.64 -14.14 -0.95
N ARG A 156 -12.38 -13.81 -2.02
CA ARG A 156 -13.84 -14.05 -2.11
C ARG A 156 -14.17 -15.53 -2.04
N GLU A 157 -13.43 -16.37 -2.76
CA GLU A 157 -13.63 -17.83 -2.78
C GLU A 157 -13.47 -18.43 -1.38
N HIS A 158 -12.41 -18.07 -0.67
CA HIS A 158 -12.08 -18.68 0.62
C HIS A 158 -12.84 -18.06 1.81
N THR A 159 -13.12 -16.77 1.76
CA THR A 159 -13.74 -16.07 2.91
C THR A 159 -15.22 -15.82 2.75
N GLY A 160 -15.72 -15.69 1.52
CA GLY A 160 -17.09 -15.25 1.21
C GLY A 160 -17.27 -13.72 1.19
N PHE A 161 -16.26 -12.96 1.60
CA PHE A 161 -16.29 -11.50 1.62
C PHE A 161 -15.73 -10.88 0.32
N ALA A 162 -16.13 -9.65 0.01
CA ALA A 162 -15.44 -8.82 -0.99
C ALA A 162 -14.23 -8.14 -0.35
N MET A 163 -13.09 -8.14 -1.05
CA MET A 163 -11.92 -7.40 -0.62
C MET A 163 -12.13 -5.89 -0.85
N SER A 164 -11.64 -5.06 0.05
CA SER A 164 -11.67 -3.61 -0.13
C SER A 164 -10.82 -3.17 -1.34
N LYS A 165 -11.15 -2.00 -1.89
CA LYS A 165 -10.40 -1.42 -3.01
C LYS A 165 -9.21 -0.55 -2.56
N TYR A 166 -8.61 -0.89 -1.43
CA TYR A 166 -7.34 -0.34 -0.97
C TYR A 166 -6.20 -1.23 -1.42
N TYR A 167 -5.20 -0.62 -2.06
CA TYR A 167 -4.02 -1.30 -2.58
C TYR A 167 -2.75 -0.68 -1.99
N ARG A 168 -1.77 -1.50 -1.65
CA ARG A 168 -0.42 -1.05 -1.30
C ARG A 168 0.60 -1.76 -2.19
N PRO A 169 1.48 -0.99 -2.89
CA PRO A 169 2.52 -1.60 -3.70
C PRO A 169 3.56 -2.30 -2.82
N PRO A 170 3.99 -3.53 -3.18
CA PRO A 170 5.07 -4.23 -2.50
C PRO A 170 6.33 -3.38 -2.38
N GLU A 171 6.94 -3.36 -1.19
CA GLU A 171 8.12 -2.55 -0.87
C GLU A 171 7.97 -1.04 -1.13
N GLY A 172 6.74 -0.56 -1.34
CA GLY A 172 6.50 0.82 -1.79
C GLY A 172 7.05 1.10 -3.18
N THR A 173 7.26 0.08 -4.01
CA THR A 173 7.80 0.23 -5.37
C THR A 173 6.68 0.32 -6.39
N PHE A 174 6.70 1.37 -7.22
CA PHE A 174 5.62 1.66 -8.17
C PHE A 174 6.11 2.46 -9.38
N SER A 175 5.24 2.64 -10.36
CA SER A 175 5.39 3.60 -11.46
C SER A 175 4.20 4.56 -11.48
N ARG A 176 4.29 5.65 -12.26
CA ARG A 176 3.15 6.55 -12.48
C ARG A 176 1.99 5.82 -13.13
N GLU A 177 2.31 4.96 -14.08
CA GLU A 177 1.34 4.14 -14.81
C GLU A 177 0.58 3.21 -13.86
N ASN A 178 1.27 2.62 -12.84
CA ASN A 178 0.60 1.81 -11.82
C ASN A 178 -0.41 2.62 -11.01
N LEU A 179 -0.06 3.84 -10.57
CA LEU A 179 -0.98 4.71 -9.82
C LEU A 179 -2.21 5.08 -10.66
N VAL A 180 -1.99 5.49 -11.91
CA VAL A 180 -3.08 5.82 -12.84
C VAL A 180 -3.97 4.61 -13.05
N CYS A 181 -3.39 3.45 -13.37
CA CYS A 181 -4.12 2.21 -13.61
C CYS A 181 -4.93 1.79 -12.37
N ALA A 182 -4.34 1.87 -11.18
CA ALA A 182 -5.05 1.56 -9.94
C ALA A 182 -6.24 2.50 -9.74
N ASN A 183 -6.04 3.81 -9.85
CA ASN A 183 -7.08 4.82 -9.66
C ASN A 183 -8.22 4.68 -10.67
N GLU A 184 -7.92 4.48 -11.96
CA GLU A 184 -8.92 4.27 -13.03
C GLU A 184 -9.75 3.01 -12.83
N ASN A 185 -9.22 2.00 -12.09
CA ASN A 185 -9.92 0.76 -11.75
C ASN A 185 -10.53 0.77 -10.34
N GLY A 186 -10.67 1.97 -9.74
CA GLY A 186 -11.36 2.18 -8.48
C GLY A 186 -10.54 1.83 -7.23
N TYR A 187 -9.25 1.55 -7.37
CA TYR A 187 -8.36 1.36 -6.21
C TYR A 187 -7.83 2.69 -5.68
N LYS A 188 -7.74 2.79 -4.37
CA LYS A 188 -6.99 3.85 -3.69
C LYS A 188 -5.64 3.29 -3.24
N THR A 189 -4.56 3.89 -3.73
CA THR A 189 -3.20 3.42 -3.36
C THR A 189 -2.80 4.02 -2.02
N ILE A 190 -2.52 3.16 -1.03
CA ILE A 190 -2.19 3.57 0.33
C ILE A 190 -0.72 3.34 0.59
N PHE A 191 0.02 4.41 0.79
CA PHE A 191 1.39 4.40 1.28
C PHE A 191 1.40 4.61 2.80
N TRP A 192 2.47 5.17 3.35
CA TRP A 192 2.62 5.44 4.79
C TRP A 192 3.39 6.74 5.02
N SER A 193 3.16 7.38 6.14
CA SER A 193 3.95 8.52 6.61
C SER A 193 4.94 8.13 7.72
N PHE A 194 4.73 6.97 8.33
CA PHE A 194 5.66 6.36 9.27
C PHE A 194 5.83 4.87 9.02
N ALA A 195 7.07 4.42 9.04
CA ALA A 195 7.48 3.01 9.09
C ALA A 195 8.88 2.93 9.73
N TYR A 196 9.22 1.78 10.28
CA TYR A 196 10.55 1.47 10.75
C TYR A 196 10.96 0.04 10.34
N PRO A 197 12.26 -0.35 10.38
CA PRO A 197 12.70 -1.66 9.91
C PRO A 197 12.30 -2.78 10.89
N ASP A 198 11.10 -3.34 10.73
CA ASP A 198 10.50 -4.38 11.55
C ASP A 198 10.21 -5.69 10.80
N TRP A 199 10.40 -5.70 9.47
CA TRP A 199 10.04 -6.82 8.57
C TRP A 199 11.00 -8.02 8.63
N ASP A 200 12.25 -7.83 9.05
CA ASP A 200 13.23 -8.92 9.10
C ASP A 200 13.11 -9.67 10.44
N ASN A 201 12.44 -10.84 10.41
CA ASN A 201 12.24 -11.65 11.61
C ASN A 201 13.55 -12.17 12.26
N ASN A 202 14.68 -12.10 11.54
CA ASN A 202 15.99 -12.48 12.06
C ASN A 202 16.75 -11.29 12.66
N LYS A 203 16.22 -10.07 12.53
CA LYS A 203 16.85 -8.82 12.99
C LYS A 203 15.84 -7.93 13.70
N GLN A 204 15.13 -8.50 14.65
CA GLN A 204 14.13 -7.75 15.40
C GLN A 204 14.78 -6.71 16.31
N MET A 205 14.21 -5.51 16.30
CA MET A 205 14.67 -4.41 17.14
C MET A 205 14.34 -4.68 18.61
N ASP A 206 15.19 -4.17 19.51
CA ASP A 206 14.88 -4.09 20.94
C ASP A 206 13.55 -3.36 21.16
N THR A 207 12.73 -3.84 22.11
CA THR A 207 11.38 -3.33 22.34
C THR A 207 11.37 -1.88 22.82
N GLU A 208 12.27 -1.48 23.70
CA GLU A 208 12.33 -0.09 24.19
C GLU A 208 12.75 0.87 23.09
N LYS A 209 13.73 0.45 22.28
CA LYS A 209 14.17 1.23 21.13
C LYS A 209 13.06 1.38 20.08
N ALA A 210 12.32 0.31 19.81
CA ALA A 210 11.19 0.35 18.86
C ALA A 210 10.09 1.29 19.36
N LYS A 211 9.71 1.20 20.65
CA LYS A 211 8.74 2.12 21.27
C LYS A 211 9.21 3.57 21.15
N GLN A 212 10.47 3.83 21.48
CA GLN A 212 11.04 5.17 21.38
C GLN A 212 10.93 5.72 19.96
N ILE A 213 11.32 4.93 18.93
CA ILE A 213 11.25 5.36 17.53
C ILE A 213 9.80 5.66 17.11
N ILE A 214 8.84 4.80 17.48
CA ILE A 214 7.43 5.02 17.15
C ILE A 214 6.95 6.32 17.81
N LEU A 215 7.11 6.47 19.12
CA LEU A 215 6.58 7.60 19.87
C LEU A 215 7.25 8.94 19.52
N GLU A 216 8.54 8.96 19.22
CA GLU A 216 9.25 10.18 18.80
C GLU A 216 8.84 10.69 17.43
N ASN A 217 8.30 9.83 16.56
CA ASN A 217 7.92 10.17 15.19
C ASN A 217 6.42 10.27 14.96
N ILE A 218 5.61 9.96 15.99
CA ILE A 218 4.16 10.05 15.88
C ILE A 218 3.71 11.46 15.49
N HIS A 219 2.72 11.57 14.61
CA HIS A 219 2.14 12.83 14.20
C HIS A 219 0.65 12.69 13.89
N ASN A 220 -0.08 13.80 13.98
CA ASN A 220 -1.51 13.78 13.67
C ASN A 220 -1.72 13.46 12.19
N GLY A 221 -2.73 12.65 11.89
CA GLY A 221 -3.01 12.19 10.52
C GLY A 221 -2.05 11.12 10.00
N GLU A 222 -1.32 10.44 10.88
CA GLU A 222 -0.33 9.42 10.51
C GLU A 222 -0.96 8.19 9.87
N VAL A 223 -0.42 7.76 8.73
CA VAL A 223 -0.58 6.40 8.24
C VAL A 223 0.62 5.58 8.70
N MET A 224 0.42 4.80 9.75
CA MET A 224 1.45 3.97 10.37
C MET A 224 1.53 2.61 9.68
N LEU A 225 2.71 2.27 9.13
CA LEU A 225 2.98 0.94 8.61
C LEU A 225 3.79 0.12 9.62
N LEU A 226 3.25 -1.03 10.00
CA LEU A 226 3.91 -2.06 10.79
C LEU A 226 3.79 -3.42 10.08
N HIS A 227 4.67 -4.37 10.45
CA HIS A 227 4.54 -5.77 10.01
C HIS A 227 4.07 -6.63 11.19
N PRO A 228 2.92 -7.30 11.10
CA PRO A 228 2.36 -8.03 12.25
C PRO A 228 3.09 -9.35 12.51
N THR A 229 4.00 -9.77 11.61
CA THR A 229 4.92 -10.90 11.84
C THR A 229 6.09 -10.55 12.75
N SER A 230 6.32 -9.27 13.04
CA SER A 230 7.36 -8.80 13.96
C SER A 230 7.06 -9.22 15.41
N SER A 231 7.98 -9.95 16.02
CA SER A 231 7.88 -10.30 17.44
C SER A 231 8.00 -9.06 18.34
N THR A 232 8.76 -8.07 17.93
CA THR A 232 8.86 -6.78 18.62
C THR A 232 7.52 -6.06 18.61
N ASN A 233 6.89 -5.91 17.44
CA ASN A 233 5.56 -5.28 17.35
C ASN A 233 4.51 -6.02 18.18
N ALA A 234 4.48 -7.36 18.10
CA ALA A 234 3.55 -8.16 18.88
C ALA A 234 3.73 -7.96 20.40
N ALA A 235 4.96 -7.67 20.86
CA ALA A 235 5.24 -7.45 22.27
C ALA A 235 4.86 -6.04 22.75
N ILE A 236 4.98 -5.00 21.90
CA ILE A 236 4.82 -3.59 22.32
C ILE A 236 3.49 -2.97 21.88
N LEU A 237 2.74 -3.58 20.97
CA LEU A 237 1.56 -2.96 20.31
C LEU A 237 0.52 -2.47 21.33
N LYS A 238 0.24 -3.26 22.37
CA LYS A 238 -0.71 -2.88 23.42
C LYS A 238 -0.28 -1.61 24.15
N GLU A 239 0.98 -1.55 24.58
CA GLU A 239 1.54 -0.40 25.26
C GLU A 239 1.55 0.84 24.37
N ILE A 240 1.92 0.70 23.10
CA ILE A 240 1.88 1.80 22.13
C ILE A 240 0.45 2.35 21.97
N ILE A 241 -0.54 1.48 21.74
CA ILE A 241 -1.94 1.90 21.61
C ILE A 241 -2.41 2.65 22.86
N GLN A 242 -2.13 2.14 24.06
CA GLN A 242 -2.53 2.75 25.33
C GLN A 242 -1.86 4.09 25.57
N THR A 243 -0.57 4.20 25.23
CA THR A 243 0.17 5.47 25.30
C THR A 243 -0.44 6.50 24.37
N LEU A 244 -0.68 6.14 23.11
CA LEU A 244 -1.25 7.05 22.11
C LEU A 244 -2.67 7.51 22.49
N LYS A 245 -3.51 6.62 23.02
CA LYS A 245 -4.82 6.99 23.56
C LYS A 245 -4.70 7.98 24.73
N THR A 246 -3.74 7.78 25.61
CA THR A 246 -3.48 8.68 26.75
C THR A 246 -3.01 10.07 26.27
N GLU A 247 -2.29 10.12 25.15
CA GLU A 247 -1.87 11.35 24.49
C GLU A 247 -2.97 12.00 23.64
N GLY A 248 -4.20 11.43 23.64
CA GLY A 248 -5.36 11.96 22.96
C GLY A 248 -5.50 11.54 21.50
N TYR A 249 -4.74 10.55 21.02
CA TYR A 249 -4.94 9.99 19.70
C TYR A 249 -6.09 8.98 19.68
N ARG A 250 -6.92 9.05 18.66
CA ARG A 250 -7.85 7.99 18.25
C ARG A 250 -7.29 7.22 17.04
N PHE A 251 -7.89 6.08 16.74
CA PHE A 251 -7.55 5.28 15.57
C PHE A 251 -8.68 5.36 14.55
N GLY A 252 -8.37 5.81 13.35
CA GLY A 252 -9.30 5.98 12.23
C GLY A 252 -9.24 4.81 11.25
N THR A 253 -10.17 4.80 10.29
CA THR A 253 -10.26 3.83 9.20
C THR A 253 -9.72 4.42 7.90
N LEU A 254 -9.36 3.57 6.93
CA LEU A 254 -8.96 4.05 5.59
C LEU A 254 -10.11 4.75 4.86
N ASP A 255 -11.38 4.44 5.19
CA ASP A 255 -12.53 5.14 4.64
C ASP A 255 -12.54 6.59 5.10
N GLU A 256 -12.25 6.84 6.38
CA GLU A 256 -12.08 8.19 6.90
C GLU A 256 -10.91 8.92 6.23
N LEU A 257 -9.73 8.30 6.17
CA LEU A 257 -8.54 8.86 5.52
C LEU A 257 -8.80 9.32 4.09
N THR A 258 -9.59 8.55 3.36
CA THR A 258 -9.76 8.75 1.91
C THR A 258 -11.08 9.42 1.55
N GLY A 259 -11.94 9.72 2.55
CA GLY A 259 -13.29 10.24 2.32
C GLY A 259 -14.16 9.28 1.50
N ALA A 260 -13.91 7.97 1.59
CA ALA A 260 -14.67 6.98 0.85
C ALA A 260 -15.89 6.55 1.67
N GLU A 261 -17.07 6.74 1.09
CA GLU A 261 -18.25 6.00 1.50
C GLU A 261 -18.31 4.72 0.64
N PHE A 262 -17.88 3.59 1.18
CA PHE A 262 -18.16 2.29 0.55
C PHE A 262 -19.61 1.90 0.88
N GLN A 263 -20.42 1.84 -0.17
CA GLN A 263 -21.78 1.32 -0.12
C GLN A 263 -21.81 -0.20 -0.03
#